data_2bb412202e3563f953c78b8c96babd39
#
_entry.id   2bb412202e3563f953c78b8c96babd39
#
_cell.length_a   1.000
_cell.length_b   1.000
_cell.length_c   1.000
_cell.angle_alpha   90.00
_cell.angle_beta   90.00
_cell.angle_gamma   90.00
#
_symmetry.space_group_name_H-M   'P 1'
#
loop_
_entity.id
_entity.type
_entity.pdbx_description
1 polymer ?
#
loop_
_entity_poly.entity_id
_entity_poly.type
_entity_poly.pdbx_seq_one_letter_code
_entity_poly.pdbx_strand_id
1 'polypeptide(L)'
;GSSISLLWIIPFVGILFSIAIIPLINSKFWHKNYGKISGFWGLTFILSFLFYFGLEPLKFYLLEVYLKEFLPFIVILIALFTVSGGVLISGNMKGTPFLNTFILLIGTVLASWMGTTGASMLLIRPLIKSNKERKNKVHIFVFFIFLVSNIGGALTPLGDPPLFLGFLKGIDFFWTTTNLFLPMISVSIPLLIIFFIFDMYLYKKENLNFNNSNINLKVDGKYNLILIVFIILSVV
;
A
#
# COMPACT_ATOMS: atom_id res chain seq x y z
N GLY A 1 -29.79 21.09 -9.99
CA GLY A 1 -28.71 20.80 -9.08
C GLY A 1 -28.37 22.02 -8.24
N SER A 2 -28.68 21.99 -6.96
CA SER A 2 -28.24 23.02 -6.01
C SER A 2 -26.71 22.94 -5.94
N SER A 3 -26.04 24.04 -6.27
CA SER A 3 -24.58 24.15 -6.12
C SER A 3 -24.22 24.00 -4.64
N ILE A 4 -23.63 22.86 -4.28
CA ILE A 4 -23.14 22.66 -2.94
C ILE A 4 -21.99 23.67 -2.72
N SER A 5 -22.06 24.45 -1.64
CA SER A 5 -21.03 25.43 -1.32
C SER A 5 -19.67 24.77 -1.10
N LEU A 6 -18.58 25.40 -1.57
CA LEU A 6 -17.20 24.95 -1.32
C LEU A 6 -16.85 24.82 0.16
N LEU A 7 -17.62 25.44 1.05
CA LEU A 7 -17.44 25.33 2.50
C LEU A 7 -17.56 23.88 3.00
N TRP A 8 -18.29 23.01 2.31
CA TRP A 8 -18.43 21.59 2.65
C TRP A 8 -17.14 20.78 2.50
N ILE A 9 -16.15 21.33 1.81
CA ILE A 9 -14.81 20.71 1.66
C ILE A 9 -13.96 20.93 2.91
N ILE A 10 -14.27 21.92 3.75
CA ILE A 10 -13.43 22.31 4.91
C ILE A 10 -13.11 21.13 5.84
N PRO A 11 -14.06 20.29 6.29
CA PRO A 11 -13.72 19.17 7.18
C PRO A 11 -12.79 18.15 6.54
N PHE A 12 -12.95 17.89 5.23
CA PHE A 12 -12.07 16.99 4.48
C PHE A 12 -10.65 17.55 4.33
N VAL A 13 -10.52 18.80 3.94
CA VAL A 13 -9.22 19.48 3.85
C VAL A 13 -8.58 19.58 5.22
N GLY A 14 -9.37 19.86 6.27
CA GLY A 14 -8.90 19.93 7.65
C GLY A 14 -8.29 18.61 8.15
N ILE A 15 -8.92 17.47 7.90
CA ILE A 15 -8.36 16.17 8.27
C ILE A 15 -7.10 15.84 7.46
N LEU A 16 -7.06 16.14 6.15
CA LEU A 16 -5.88 15.93 5.32
C LEU A 16 -4.68 16.73 5.82
N PHE A 17 -4.86 18.03 6.10
CA PHE A 17 -3.80 18.85 6.68
C PHE A 17 -3.37 18.38 8.07
N SER A 18 -4.33 17.92 8.88
CA SER A 18 -4.01 17.35 10.19
C SER A 18 -3.11 16.12 10.07
N ILE A 19 -3.40 15.21 9.16
CA ILE A 19 -2.61 13.99 8.88
C ILE A 19 -1.23 14.35 8.31
N ALA A 20 -1.15 15.35 7.44
CA ALA A 20 0.10 15.72 6.78
C ALA A 20 1.04 16.53 7.70
N ILE A 21 0.51 17.48 8.47
CA ILE A 21 1.30 18.49 9.16
C ILE A 21 1.59 18.10 10.62
N ILE A 22 0.57 17.64 11.38
CA ILE A 22 0.72 17.42 12.81
C ILE A 22 1.80 16.38 13.15
N PRO A 23 1.92 15.23 12.45
CA PRO A 23 2.99 14.26 12.69
C PRO A 23 4.40 14.85 12.51
N LEU A 24 4.56 15.78 11.54
CA LEU A 24 5.84 16.42 11.25
C LEU A 24 6.25 17.40 12.38
N ILE A 25 5.28 18.12 12.94
CA ILE A 25 5.53 19.09 14.03
C ILE A 25 5.69 18.37 15.37
N ASN A 26 4.79 17.46 15.69
CA ASN A 26 4.79 16.72 16.96
C ASN A 26 4.22 15.30 16.79
N SER A 27 5.10 14.37 16.46
CA SER A 27 4.76 12.96 16.28
C SER A 27 4.13 12.31 17.52
N LYS A 28 4.64 12.63 18.73
CA LYS A 28 4.10 12.09 20.00
C LYS A 28 2.67 12.56 20.25
N PHE A 29 2.40 13.84 20.00
CA PHE A 29 1.04 14.39 20.13
C PHE A 29 0.08 13.73 19.14
N TRP A 30 0.51 13.55 17.88
CA TRP A 30 -0.27 12.88 16.85
C TRP A 30 -0.64 11.46 17.26
N HIS A 31 0.34 10.64 17.61
CA HIS A 31 0.09 9.24 18.01
C HIS A 31 -0.87 9.07 19.19
N LYS A 32 -0.89 10.06 20.10
CA LYS A 32 -1.82 10.04 21.25
C LYS A 32 -3.23 10.55 20.88
N ASN A 33 -3.37 11.43 19.91
CA ASN A 33 -4.61 12.18 19.68
C ASN A 33 -5.20 12.02 18.26
N TYR A 34 -4.61 11.22 17.35
CA TYR A 34 -5.09 11.08 15.97
C TYR A 34 -6.57 10.73 15.90
N GLY A 35 -7.05 9.82 16.76
CA GLY A 35 -8.45 9.43 16.81
C GLY A 35 -9.38 10.58 17.24
N LYS A 36 -8.95 11.44 18.17
CA LYS A 36 -9.71 12.63 18.60
C LYS A 36 -9.78 13.67 17.49
N ILE A 37 -8.67 13.88 16.78
CA ILE A 37 -8.59 14.84 15.68
C ILE A 37 -9.46 14.38 14.51
N SER A 38 -9.38 13.10 14.15
CA SER A 38 -10.24 12.52 13.12
C SER A 38 -11.71 12.57 13.52
N GLY A 39 -12.03 12.24 14.77
CA GLY A 39 -13.37 12.35 15.32
C GLY A 39 -13.91 13.79 15.32
N PHE A 40 -13.07 14.78 15.64
CA PHE A 40 -13.44 16.19 15.58
C PHE A 40 -13.87 16.61 14.16
N TRP A 41 -13.07 16.30 13.15
CA TRP A 41 -13.42 16.63 11.76
C TRP A 41 -14.65 15.86 11.26
N GLY A 42 -14.76 14.58 11.63
CA GLY A 42 -15.93 13.76 11.31
C GLY A 42 -17.22 14.32 11.95
N LEU A 43 -17.16 14.66 13.25
CA LEU A 43 -18.29 15.27 13.95
C LEU A 43 -18.64 16.64 13.40
N THR A 44 -17.66 17.47 13.03
CA THR A 44 -17.88 18.76 12.39
C THR A 44 -18.69 18.58 11.11
N PHE A 45 -18.32 17.60 10.26
CA PHE A 45 -19.07 17.31 9.04
C PHE A 45 -20.49 16.81 9.34
N ILE A 46 -20.63 15.81 10.23
CA ILE A 46 -21.91 15.19 10.57
C ILE A 46 -22.89 16.21 11.16
N LEU A 47 -22.43 17.02 12.11
CA LEU A 47 -23.28 18.04 12.73
C LEU A 47 -23.68 19.12 11.74
N SER A 48 -22.76 19.62 10.92
CA SER A 48 -23.07 20.61 9.89
C SER A 48 -24.09 20.05 8.90
N PHE A 49 -23.92 18.77 8.47
CA PHE A 49 -24.86 18.12 7.56
C PHE A 49 -26.24 17.94 8.19
N LEU A 50 -26.29 17.52 9.46
CA LEU A 50 -27.54 17.38 10.23
C LEU A 50 -28.32 18.67 10.32
N PHE A 51 -27.62 19.77 10.65
CA PHE A 51 -28.28 21.08 10.79
C PHE A 51 -28.77 21.65 9.46
N TYR A 52 -28.07 21.38 8.36
CA TYR A 52 -28.42 21.93 7.05
C TYR A 52 -29.44 21.09 6.27
N PHE A 53 -29.29 19.76 6.28
CA PHE A 53 -30.10 18.84 5.48
C PHE A 53 -31.10 18.03 6.30
N GLY A 54 -30.98 18.01 7.63
CA GLY A 54 -31.84 17.24 8.52
C GLY A 54 -31.40 15.80 8.74
N LEU A 55 -32.16 15.09 9.59
CA LEU A 55 -31.80 13.76 10.10
C LEU A 55 -31.98 12.65 9.05
N GLU A 56 -33.07 12.70 8.25
CA GLU A 56 -33.37 11.61 7.31
C GLU A 56 -32.35 11.51 6.16
N PRO A 57 -31.93 12.61 5.50
CA PRO A 57 -30.83 12.53 4.55
C PRO A 57 -29.52 12.10 5.19
N LEU A 58 -29.21 12.56 6.40
CA LEU A 58 -28.00 12.15 7.10
C LEU A 58 -27.97 10.64 7.34
N LYS A 59 -29.05 10.05 7.88
CA LYS A 59 -29.13 8.60 8.07
C LYS A 59 -28.97 7.84 6.75
N PHE A 60 -29.65 8.28 5.71
CA PHE A 60 -29.60 7.65 4.40
C PHE A 60 -28.16 7.60 3.87
N TYR A 61 -27.48 8.75 3.78
CA TYR A 61 -26.12 8.81 3.26
C TYR A 61 -25.09 8.13 4.16
N LEU A 62 -25.22 8.21 5.49
CA LEU A 62 -24.35 7.48 6.40
C LEU A 62 -24.47 5.96 6.24
N LEU A 63 -25.70 5.44 6.13
CA LEU A 63 -25.93 4.02 5.90
C LEU A 63 -25.42 3.57 4.52
N GLU A 64 -25.67 4.38 3.51
CA GLU A 64 -25.22 4.10 2.14
C GLU A 64 -23.67 4.00 2.08
N VAL A 65 -22.96 5.01 2.58
CA VAL A 65 -21.50 5.02 2.62
C VAL A 65 -20.96 3.86 3.49
N TYR A 66 -21.58 3.62 4.66
CA TYR A 66 -21.15 2.55 5.55
C TYR A 66 -21.31 1.16 4.92
N LEU A 67 -22.47 0.87 4.31
CA LEU A 67 -22.76 -0.47 3.78
C LEU A 67 -22.16 -0.72 2.40
N LYS A 68 -22.12 0.30 1.53
CA LYS A 68 -21.68 0.14 0.13
C LYS A 68 -20.22 0.46 -0.11
N GLU A 69 -19.59 1.24 0.76
CA GLU A 69 -18.19 1.65 0.59
C GLU A 69 -17.30 1.16 1.74
N PHE A 70 -17.60 1.58 2.97
CA PHE A 70 -16.74 1.30 4.13
C PHE A 70 -16.67 -0.19 4.47
N LEU A 71 -17.80 -0.87 4.59
CA LEU A 71 -17.83 -2.28 4.98
C LEU A 71 -17.14 -3.19 3.94
N PRO A 72 -17.44 -3.13 2.63
CA PRO A 72 -16.72 -3.90 1.61
C PRO A 72 -15.21 -3.59 1.61
N PHE A 73 -14.84 -2.32 1.75
CA PHE A 73 -13.45 -1.90 1.83
C PHE A 73 -12.70 -2.53 3.02
N ILE A 74 -13.29 -2.49 4.21
CA ILE A 74 -12.68 -3.09 5.41
C ILE A 74 -12.59 -4.62 5.29
N VAL A 75 -13.62 -5.27 4.75
CA VAL A 75 -13.63 -6.73 4.55
C VAL A 75 -12.49 -7.16 3.63
N ILE A 76 -12.31 -6.49 2.49
CA ILE A 76 -11.22 -6.83 1.56
C ILE A 76 -9.84 -6.56 2.15
N LEU A 77 -9.67 -5.45 2.88
CA LEU A 77 -8.42 -5.15 3.57
C LEU A 77 -8.06 -6.22 4.60
N ILE A 78 -9.01 -6.62 5.45
CA ILE A 78 -8.78 -7.66 6.47
C ILE A 78 -8.45 -8.99 5.78
N ALA A 79 -9.18 -9.36 4.72
CA ALA A 79 -8.94 -10.58 3.97
C ALA A 79 -7.52 -10.60 3.37
N LEU A 80 -7.16 -9.58 2.60
CA LEU A 80 -5.83 -9.49 1.99
C LEU A 80 -4.71 -9.41 3.04
N PHE A 81 -4.89 -8.64 4.11
CA PHE A 81 -3.90 -8.51 5.17
C PHE A 81 -3.67 -9.84 5.90
N THR A 82 -4.75 -10.54 6.26
CA THR A 82 -4.68 -11.81 6.99
C THR A 82 -4.01 -12.89 6.14
N VAL A 83 -4.44 -13.02 4.89
CA VAL A 83 -3.94 -14.05 4.00
C VAL A 83 -2.50 -13.78 3.56
N SER A 84 -2.17 -12.53 3.22
CA SER A 84 -0.80 -12.14 2.87
C SER A 84 0.16 -12.28 4.05
N GLY A 85 -0.28 -11.94 5.26
CA GLY A 85 0.50 -12.10 6.49
C GLY A 85 0.83 -13.55 6.85
N GLY A 86 0.04 -14.50 6.34
CA GLY A 86 0.27 -15.94 6.53
C GLY A 86 1.30 -16.56 5.58
N VAL A 87 1.83 -15.83 4.61
CA VAL A 87 2.92 -16.29 3.73
C VAL A 87 4.26 -15.82 4.29
N LEU A 88 5.21 -16.73 4.45
CA LEU A 88 6.55 -16.41 4.93
C LEU A 88 7.60 -16.95 3.93
N ILE A 89 8.42 -16.04 3.43
CA ILE A 89 9.61 -16.39 2.64
C ILE A 89 10.81 -16.42 3.57
N SER A 90 11.41 -17.59 3.70
CA SER A 90 12.59 -17.83 4.52
C SER A 90 13.70 -18.44 3.68
N GLY A 91 14.96 -18.28 4.12
CA GLY A 91 16.10 -18.84 3.43
C GLY A 91 17.40 -18.11 3.73
N ASN A 92 18.48 -18.65 3.18
CA ASN A 92 19.80 -18.05 3.30
C ASN A 92 20.10 -17.20 2.05
N MET A 93 19.41 -16.05 1.97
CA MET A 93 19.58 -15.10 0.88
C MET A 93 20.68 -14.10 1.20
N LYS A 94 21.50 -13.79 0.22
CA LYS A 94 22.55 -12.77 0.33
C LYS A 94 22.13 -11.53 -0.42
N GLY A 95 22.25 -10.37 0.21
CA GLY A 95 21.84 -9.06 -0.33
C GLY A 95 22.70 -8.58 -1.49
N THR A 96 22.73 -9.35 -2.57
CA THR A 96 23.37 -8.95 -3.82
C THR A 96 22.47 -7.98 -4.59
N PRO A 97 23.03 -7.09 -5.43
CA PRO A 97 22.24 -6.16 -6.24
C PRO A 97 21.22 -6.85 -7.12
N PHE A 98 21.57 -8.00 -7.69
CA PHE A 98 20.65 -8.80 -8.50
C PHE A 98 19.46 -9.30 -7.68
N LEU A 99 19.71 -9.89 -6.50
CA LEU A 99 18.65 -10.39 -5.64
C LEU A 99 17.75 -9.26 -5.12
N ASN A 100 18.33 -8.15 -4.71
CA ASN A 100 17.56 -6.99 -4.26
C ASN A 100 16.66 -6.46 -5.37
N THR A 101 17.19 -6.27 -6.59
CA THR A 101 16.41 -5.83 -7.75
C THR A 101 15.29 -6.82 -8.09
N PHE A 102 15.57 -8.10 -8.03
CA PHE A 102 14.59 -9.17 -8.28
C PHE A 102 13.46 -9.16 -7.25
N ILE A 103 13.77 -8.96 -5.96
CA ILE A 103 12.77 -8.81 -4.90
C ILE A 103 11.90 -7.57 -5.14
N LEU A 104 12.50 -6.44 -5.53
CA LEU A 104 11.77 -5.23 -5.85
C LEU A 104 10.86 -5.42 -7.06
N LEU A 105 11.34 -6.05 -8.12
CA LEU A 105 10.54 -6.34 -9.32
C LEU A 105 9.34 -7.23 -9.01
N ILE A 106 9.58 -8.37 -8.34
CA ILE A 106 8.50 -9.29 -7.94
C ILE A 106 7.52 -8.58 -7.01
N GLY A 107 8.02 -7.82 -6.04
CA GLY A 107 7.18 -7.08 -5.12
C GLY A 107 6.29 -6.06 -5.81
N THR A 108 6.82 -5.36 -6.82
CA THR A 108 6.06 -4.40 -7.63
C THR A 108 4.92 -5.08 -8.37
N VAL A 109 5.15 -6.26 -8.93
CA VAL A 109 4.09 -7.03 -9.61
C VAL A 109 3.06 -7.57 -8.62
N LEU A 110 3.51 -8.17 -7.51
CA LEU A 110 2.62 -8.75 -6.50
C LEU A 110 1.75 -7.69 -5.82
N ALA A 111 2.26 -6.47 -5.64
CA ALA A 111 1.53 -5.40 -4.97
C ALA A 111 0.22 -5.05 -5.67
N SER A 112 0.14 -5.17 -6.99
CA SER A 112 -1.10 -4.96 -7.74
C SER A 112 -2.18 -5.99 -7.41
N TRP A 113 -1.82 -7.22 -7.02
CA TRP A 113 -2.77 -8.33 -6.85
C TRP A 113 -3.11 -8.64 -5.39
N MET A 114 -2.16 -8.46 -4.47
CA MET A 114 -2.37 -8.75 -3.05
C MET A 114 -2.33 -7.51 -2.17
N GLY A 115 -2.35 -6.33 -2.79
CA GLY A 115 -2.23 -5.04 -2.12
C GLY A 115 -0.77 -4.67 -1.80
N THR A 116 -0.49 -3.37 -1.82
CA THR A 116 0.83 -2.84 -1.45
C THR A 116 1.24 -3.25 -0.04
N THR A 117 0.31 -3.26 0.91
CA THR A 117 0.55 -3.72 2.29
C THR A 117 0.90 -5.21 2.35
N GLY A 118 0.15 -6.05 1.63
CA GLY A 118 0.38 -7.50 1.59
C GLY A 118 1.73 -7.85 0.99
N ALA A 119 2.06 -7.29 -0.18
CA ALA A 119 3.34 -7.48 -0.83
C ALA A 119 4.51 -6.97 0.03
N SER A 120 4.31 -5.82 0.70
CA SER A 120 5.32 -5.27 1.60
C SER A 120 5.57 -6.16 2.80
N MET A 121 4.54 -6.68 3.46
CA MET A 121 4.68 -7.60 4.60
C MET A 121 5.38 -8.90 4.21
N LEU A 122 5.08 -9.43 3.03
CA LEU A 122 5.68 -10.65 2.50
C LEU A 122 7.19 -10.47 2.25
N LEU A 123 7.61 -9.34 1.67
CA LEU A 123 8.95 -9.18 1.12
C LEU A 123 9.90 -8.37 2.00
N ILE A 124 9.41 -7.54 2.92
CA ILE A 124 10.29 -6.70 3.74
C ILE A 124 11.19 -7.52 4.66
N ARG A 125 10.66 -8.59 5.26
CA ARG A 125 11.43 -9.45 6.17
C ARG A 125 12.60 -10.15 5.48
N PRO A 126 12.39 -10.87 4.34
CA PRO A 126 13.48 -11.44 3.57
C PRO A 126 14.48 -10.39 3.07
N LEU A 127 13.99 -9.20 2.66
CA LEU A 127 14.85 -8.11 2.22
C LEU A 127 15.75 -7.58 3.35
N ILE A 128 15.21 -7.38 4.56
CA ILE A 128 16.00 -6.99 5.74
C ILE A 128 17.03 -8.06 6.08
N LYS A 129 16.62 -9.33 6.09
CA LYS A 129 17.48 -10.45 6.46
C LYS A 129 18.63 -10.64 5.47
N SER A 130 18.35 -10.57 4.16
CA SER A 130 19.37 -10.72 3.13
C SER A 130 20.42 -9.61 3.15
N ASN A 131 20.03 -8.41 3.59
CA ASN A 131 20.91 -7.24 3.63
C ASN A 131 21.44 -6.93 5.05
N LYS A 132 21.39 -7.89 5.97
CA LYS A 132 21.83 -7.66 7.36
C LYS A 132 23.31 -7.25 7.43
N GLU A 133 24.16 -7.85 6.62
CA GLU A 133 25.62 -7.61 6.59
C GLU A 133 26.01 -6.34 5.80
N ARG A 134 25.09 -5.76 5.02
CA ARG A 134 25.31 -4.55 4.25
C ARG A 134 25.42 -3.33 5.16
N LYS A 135 26.44 -2.50 4.97
CA LYS A 135 26.60 -1.21 5.67
C LYS A 135 25.69 -0.15 5.04
N ASN A 136 25.71 -0.06 3.71
CA ASN A 136 24.91 0.90 2.94
C ASN A 136 23.62 0.22 2.44
N LYS A 137 22.54 0.32 3.18
CA LYS A 137 21.27 -0.36 2.88
C LYS A 137 20.02 0.54 2.89
N VAL A 138 20.17 1.82 3.22
CA VAL A 138 19.02 2.75 3.30
C VAL A 138 18.31 2.87 1.96
N HIS A 139 19.07 2.99 0.87
CA HIS A 139 18.52 3.09 -0.49
C HIS A 139 17.65 1.87 -0.87
N ILE A 140 18.00 0.67 -0.40
CA ILE A 140 17.23 -0.55 -0.68
C ILE A 140 15.80 -0.41 -0.15
N PHE A 141 15.64 0.11 1.07
CA PHE A 141 14.32 0.31 1.68
C PHE A 141 13.57 1.51 1.07
N VAL A 142 14.30 2.56 0.68
CA VAL A 142 13.69 3.71 0.00
C VAL A 142 13.09 3.28 -1.34
N PHE A 143 13.83 2.55 -2.17
CA PHE A 143 13.30 2.03 -3.43
C PHE A 143 12.22 0.97 -3.24
N PHE A 144 12.28 0.17 -2.17
CA PHE A 144 11.22 -0.76 -1.81
C PHE A 144 9.91 0.00 -1.52
N ILE A 145 9.96 1.09 -0.78
CA ILE A 145 8.78 1.92 -0.50
C ILE A 145 8.22 2.48 -1.80
N PHE A 146 9.05 3.05 -2.66
CA PHE A 146 8.58 3.62 -3.94
C PHE A 146 7.98 2.56 -4.85
N LEU A 147 8.66 1.45 -5.06
CA LEU A 147 8.27 0.43 -6.03
C LEU A 147 7.18 -0.50 -5.49
N VAL A 148 7.41 -1.12 -4.33
CA VAL A 148 6.52 -2.17 -3.82
C VAL A 148 5.37 -1.59 -3.01
N SER A 149 5.68 -0.65 -2.09
CA SER A 149 4.67 -0.12 -1.17
C SER A 149 3.83 1.02 -1.78
N ASN A 150 4.15 1.46 -3.00
CA ASN A 150 3.43 2.56 -3.67
C ASN A 150 3.12 2.22 -5.14
N ILE A 151 4.08 2.40 -6.06
CA ILE A 151 3.86 2.27 -7.52
C ILE A 151 3.25 0.92 -7.89
N GLY A 152 3.70 -0.16 -7.25
CA GLY A 152 3.23 -1.52 -7.51
C GLY A 152 1.72 -1.73 -7.32
N GLY A 153 1.07 -0.90 -6.52
CA GLY A 153 -0.39 -0.98 -6.30
C GLY A 153 -1.26 -0.44 -7.44
N ALA A 154 -0.68 0.14 -8.49
CA ALA A 154 -1.44 0.93 -9.46
C ALA A 154 -2.31 0.14 -10.45
N LEU A 155 -2.09 -1.18 -10.65
CA LEU A 155 -2.70 -1.91 -11.77
C LEU A 155 -4.07 -2.52 -11.49
N THR A 156 -4.45 -2.72 -10.24
CA THR A 156 -5.79 -3.24 -9.92
C THR A 156 -6.40 -2.52 -8.72
N PRO A 157 -7.73 -2.59 -8.57
CA PRO A 157 -8.41 -2.05 -7.39
C PRO A 157 -7.92 -2.65 -6.06
N LEU A 158 -7.41 -3.89 -6.08
CA LEU A 158 -6.88 -4.56 -4.89
C LEU A 158 -5.50 -4.05 -4.47
N GLY A 159 -4.80 -3.38 -5.39
CA GLY A 159 -3.45 -2.88 -5.17
C GLY A 159 -3.39 -1.71 -4.21
N ASP A 160 -4.33 -0.77 -4.33
CA ASP A 160 -4.34 0.46 -3.54
C ASP A 160 -5.75 0.89 -3.15
N PRO A 161 -5.99 1.30 -1.88
CA PRO A 161 -7.29 1.70 -1.35
C PRO A 161 -8.11 2.69 -2.19
N PRO A 162 -7.54 3.78 -2.72
CA PRO A 162 -8.29 4.70 -3.56
C PRO A 162 -8.83 4.07 -4.85
N LEU A 163 -8.10 3.12 -5.44
CA LEU A 163 -8.54 2.41 -6.64
C LEU A 163 -9.72 1.49 -6.34
N PHE A 164 -9.71 0.83 -5.17
CA PHE A 164 -10.83 0.01 -4.72
C PHE A 164 -12.10 0.84 -4.51
N LEU A 165 -11.99 2.03 -3.93
CA LEU A 165 -13.13 2.94 -3.80
C LEU A 165 -13.67 3.36 -5.17
N GLY A 166 -12.80 3.60 -6.16
CA GLY A 166 -13.21 3.85 -7.54
C GLY A 166 -13.98 2.67 -8.15
N PHE A 167 -13.51 1.45 -7.90
CA PHE A 167 -14.21 0.22 -8.29
C PHE A 167 -15.61 0.12 -7.66
N LEU A 168 -15.75 0.37 -6.36
CA LEU A 168 -17.05 0.40 -5.67
C LEU A 168 -18.00 1.47 -6.22
N LYS A 169 -17.47 2.53 -6.85
CA LYS A 169 -18.23 3.57 -7.55
C LYS A 169 -18.57 3.21 -9.01
N GLY A 170 -18.28 1.98 -9.43
CA GLY A 170 -18.66 1.46 -10.75
C GLY A 170 -17.60 1.61 -11.85
N ILE A 171 -16.34 1.91 -11.50
CA ILE A 171 -15.23 1.83 -12.44
C ILE A 171 -14.92 0.34 -12.67
N ASP A 172 -14.73 -0.07 -13.92
CA ASP A 172 -14.37 -1.44 -14.26
C ASP A 172 -13.08 -1.90 -13.57
N PHE A 173 -13.02 -3.17 -13.14
CA PHE A 173 -11.89 -3.74 -12.43
C PHE A 173 -10.57 -3.62 -13.22
N PHE A 174 -10.61 -3.88 -14.52
CA PHE A 174 -9.42 -3.83 -15.38
C PHE A 174 -9.15 -2.45 -15.98
N TRP A 175 -9.97 -1.44 -15.67
CA TRP A 175 -9.75 -0.08 -16.16
C TRP A 175 -8.35 0.44 -15.77
N THR A 176 -7.96 0.23 -14.53
CA THR A 176 -6.63 0.64 -14.03
C THR A 176 -5.52 -0.13 -14.73
N THR A 177 -5.70 -1.44 -14.94
CA THR A 177 -4.72 -2.26 -15.67
C THR A 177 -4.52 -1.73 -17.09
N THR A 178 -5.59 -1.46 -17.83
CA THR A 178 -5.50 -1.01 -19.22
C THR A 178 -4.94 0.39 -19.38
N ASN A 179 -5.30 1.31 -18.47
CA ASN A 179 -4.92 2.72 -18.59
C ASN A 179 -3.61 3.08 -17.84
N LEU A 180 -3.28 2.36 -16.75
CA LEU A 180 -2.11 2.67 -15.93
C LEU A 180 -0.92 1.73 -16.16
N PHE A 181 -1.07 0.68 -16.98
CA PHE A 181 0.03 -0.25 -17.27
C PHE A 181 1.25 0.45 -17.87
N LEU A 182 1.05 1.23 -18.92
CA LEU A 182 2.14 1.94 -19.59
C LEU A 182 2.76 3.03 -18.69
N PRO A 183 2.00 3.91 -18.01
CA PRO A 183 2.53 4.82 -17.01
C PRO A 183 3.32 4.12 -15.90
N MET A 184 2.78 3.03 -15.34
CA MET A 184 3.45 2.27 -14.28
C MET A 184 4.80 1.72 -14.74
N ILE A 185 4.86 1.08 -15.91
CA ILE A 185 6.10 0.54 -16.47
C ILE A 185 7.10 1.65 -16.78
N SER A 186 6.64 2.78 -17.34
CA SER A 186 7.52 3.91 -17.69
C SER A 186 8.20 4.53 -16.48
N VAL A 187 7.64 4.36 -15.27
CA VAL A 187 8.25 4.80 -14.01
C VAL A 187 9.03 3.67 -13.34
N SER A 188 8.46 2.46 -13.29
CA SER A 188 9.05 1.34 -12.54
C SER A 188 10.35 0.84 -13.16
N ILE A 189 10.43 0.71 -14.49
CA ILE A 189 11.64 0.22 -15.17
C ILE A 189 12.83 1.16 -14.96
N PRO A 190 12.74 2.48 -15.21
CA PRO A 190 13.83 3.39 -14.92
C PRO A 190 14.25 3.37 -13.44
N LEU A 191 13.30 3.31 -12.51
CA LEU A 191 13.63 3.22 -11.09
C LEU A 191 14.36 1.92 -10.74
N LEU A 192 13.98 0.78 -11.30
CA LEU A 192 14.69 -0.49 -11.11
C LEU A 192 16.10 -0.45 -11.69
N ILE A 193 16.29 0.18 -12.85
CA ILE A 193 17.61 0.36 -13.47
C ILE A 193 18.48 1.26 -12.61
N ILE A 194 17.97 2.41 -12.18
CA ILE A 194 18.69 3.34 -11.29
C ILE A 194 19.06 2.64 -9.99
N PHE A 195 18.10 1.91 -9.39
CA PHE A 195 18.35 1.12 -8.19
C PHE A 195 19.49 0.12 -8.40
N PHE A 196 19.43 -0.68 -9.47
CA PHE A 196 20.43 -1.71 -9.76
C PHE A 196 21.83 -1.12 -9.90
N ILE A 197 21.97 -0.03 -10.66
CA ILE A 197 23.25 0.66 -10.86
C ILE A 197 23.78 1.21 -9.54
N PHE A 198 22.90 1.85 -8.76
CA PHE A 198 23.28 2.46 -7.48
C PHE A 198 23.64 1.39 -6.42
N ASP A 199 22.82 0.33 -6.31
CA ASP A 199 23.12 -0.77 -5.40
C ASP A 199 24.40 -1.54 -5.80
N MET A 200 24.65 -1.73 -7.09
CA MET A 200 25.89 -2.34 -7.60
C MET A 200 27.13 -1.48 -7.25
N TYR A 201 27.02 -0.15 -7.39
CA TYR A 201 28.11 0.76 -7.03
C TYR A 201 28.44 0.65 -5.52
N LEU A 202 27.43 0.72 -4.67
CA LEU A 202 27.61 0.62 -3.21
C LEU A 202 28.09 -0.77 -2.80
N TYR A 203 27.57 -1.83 -3.42
CA TYR A 203 27.97 -3.20 -3.17
C TYR A 203 29.47 -3.44 -3.44
N LYS A 204 29.97 -2.97 -4.58
CA LYS A 204 31.40 -3.07 -4.92
C LYS A 204 32.30 -2.34 -3.91
N LYS A 205 31.83 -1.20 -3.39
CA LYS A 205 32.57 -0.42 -2.40
C LYS A 205 32.67 -1.11 -1.02
N GLU A 206 31.74 -2.01 -0.73
CA GLU A 206 31.70 -2.72 0.58
C GLU A 206 32.65 -3.92 0.65
N ASN A 207 33.25 -4.38 -0.47
CA ASN A 207 34.15 -5.54 -0.55
C ASN A 207 33.59 -6.78 0.19
N LEU A 208 32.28 -7.04 0.09
CA LEU A 208 31.65 -8.17 0.75
C LEU A 208 31.99 -9.47 0.00
N ASN A 209 32.74 -10.34 0.66
CA ASN A 209 33.00 -11.71 0.19
C ASN A 209 31.90 -12.64 0.73
N PHE A 210 30.86 -12.80 -0.05
CA PHE A 210 29.88 -13.83 0.26
C PHE A 210 30.43 -15.20 -0.21
N ASN A 211 30.80 -16.07 0.71
CA ASN A 211 31.07 -17.46 0.37
C ASN A 211 29.87 -18.09 -0.33
N ASN A 212 30.11 -18.89 -1.38
CA ASN A 212 29.09 -19.58 -2.17
C ASN A 212 28.26 -20.57 -1.33
N SER A 213 27.34 -20.08 -0.53
CA SER A 213 26.35 -20.92 0.12
C SER A 213 25.15 -21.05 -0.80
N ASN A 214 24.68 -22.28 -1.02
CA ASN A 214 23.48 -22.56 -1.80
C ASN A 214 22.30 -21.73 -1.27
N ILE A 215 21.61 -21.07 -2.19
CA ILE A 215 20.37 -20.33 -1.88
C ILE A 215 19.27 -21.36 -1.63
N ASN A 216 18.94 -21.62 -0.39
CA ASN A 216 17.79 -22.45 -0.02
C ASN A 216 16.62 -21.53 0.31
N LEU A 217 15.74 -21.33 -0.67
CA LEU A 217 14.48 -20.62 -0.47
C LEU A 217 13.41 -21.60 0.01
N LYS A 218 12.75 -21.23 1.11
CA LYS A 218 11.60 -21.95 1.64
C LYS A 218 10.43 -20.97 1.72
N VAL A 219 9.30 -21.38 1.19
CA VAL A 219 8.03 -20.64 1.26
C VAL A 219 7.10 -21.43 2.16
N ASP A 220 6.85 -20.88 3.34
CA ASP A 220 5.87 -21.41 4.29
C ASP A 220 4.52 -20.69 4.07
N GLY A 221 3.41 -21.38 4.35
CA GLY A 221 2.07 -20.81 4.16
C GLY A 221 1.58 -20.83 2.70
N LYS A 222 2.00 -21.79 1.88
CA LYS A 222 1.60 -21.90 0.45
C LYS A 222 0.08 -21.91 0.24
N TYR A 223 -0.70 -22.43 1.18
CA TYR A 223 -2.15 -22.41 1.11
C TYR A 223 -2.73 -20.98 1.08
N ASN A 224 -2.06 -20.03 1.70
CA ASN A 224 -2.49 -18.63 1.66
C ASN A 224 -2.36 -18.01 0.26
N LEU A 225 -1.40 -18.47 -0.57
CA LEU A 225 -1.31 -18.04 -1.97
C LEU A 225 -2.56 -18.47 -2.76
N ILE A 226 -3.09 -19.66 -2.47
CA ILE A 226 -4.33 -20.14 -3.08
C ILE A 226 -5.51 -19.27 -2.61
N LEU A 227 -5.55 -18.93 -1.32
CA LEU A 227 -6.59 -18.05 -0.77
C LEU A 227 -6.54 -16.64 -1.38
N ILE A 228 -5.36 -16.09 -1.69
CA ILE A 228 -5.24 -14.82 -2.42
C ILE A 228 -5.92 -14.92 -3.80
N VAL A 229 -5.69 -16.01 -4.52
CA VAL A 229 -6.35 -16.23 -5.82
C VAL A 229 -7.87 -16.28 -5.67
N PHE A 230 -8.38 -16.96 -4.64
CA PHE A 230 -9.83 -16.97 -4.36
C PHE A 230 -10.38 -15.58 -4.04
N ILE A 231 -9.67 -14.77 -3.26
CA ILE A 231 -10.07 -13.39 -2.97
C ILE A 231 -10.15 -12.59 -4.28
N ILE A 232 -9.12 -12.68 -5.14
CA ILE A 232 -9.10 -11.99 -6.43
C ILE A 232 -10.31 -12.41 -7.28
N LEU A 233 -10.54 -13.70 -7.42
CA LEU A 233 -11.66 -14.24 -8.21
C LEU A 233 -13.04 -13.89 -7.65
N SER A 234 -13.15 -13.61 -6.36
CA SER A 234 -14.41 -13.20 -5.73
C SER A 234 -14.75 -11.72 -5.95
N VAL A 235 -13.77 -10.91 -6.34
CA VAL A 235 -13.94 -9.46 -6.57
C VAL A 235 -14.10 -9.15 -8.06
N VAL A 236 -13.49 -9.95 -8.95
CA VAL A 236 -13.59 -9.83 -10.41
C VAL A 236 -14.90 -10.45 -10.91
#